data_a630e9e7f4a2499bb7613f53a9279745
#
_entry.id   a630e9e7f4a2499bb7613f53a9279745
#
_cell.length_a   1.000
_cell.length_b   1.000
_cell.length_c   1.000
_cell.angle_alpha   90.00
_cell.angle_beta   90.00
_cell.angle_gamma   90.00
#
_symmetry.space_group_name_H-M   'P 1'
#
loop_
_entity.id
_entity.type
_entity.pdbx_description
1 polymer ?
#
loop_
_entity_poly.entity_id
_entity_poly.type
_entity_poly.pdbx_seq_one_letter_code
_entity_poly.pdbx_strand_id
1 'polypeptide(L)'
;MPEFPGGMSALMDFIRKNLNYDKSLVPETVVIPRVIVQFVIDEEGNIIHPVVLRGVNPALDEEALRVVKLMPKWKPRRQSGKPEKVRYAIPVTFERAAKVP
;
A
#
# COMPACT_ATOMS: atom_id res chain seq x y z
N MET A 1 -12.28 12.83 -1.18
CA MET A 1 -11.34 11.69 -1.08
C MET A 1 -10.41 11.88 0.08
N PRO A 2 -10.19 10.86 0.91
CA PRO A 2 -9.13 10.95 1.90
C PRO A 2 -7.79 11.11 1.19
N GLU A 3 -6.87 11.79 1.85
CA GLU A 3 -5.59 12.11 1.24
C GLU A 3 -4.44 11.72 2.14
N PHE A 4 -3.44 11.03 1.57
CA PHE A 4 -2.18 10.78 2.25
C PHE A 4 -1.45 12.11 2.47
N PRO A 5 -0.83 12.33 3.65
CA PRO A 5 -0.08 13.58 3.89
C PRO A 5 0.95 13.81 2.79
N GLY A 6 0.85 14.93 2.07
CA GLY A 6 1.71 15.23 0.94
C GLY A 6 1.19 14.72 -0.40
N GLY A 7 0.04 14.04 -0.44
CA GLY A 7 -0.61 13.59 -1.67
C GLY A 7 -0.07 12.27 -2.21
N MET A 8 -0.48 11.93 -3.43
CA MET A 8 -0.16 10.65 -4.06
C MET A 8 1.34 10.44 -4.26
N SER A 9 2.06 11.50 -4.61
CA SER A 9 3.51 11.43 -4.78
C SER A 9 4.21 11.02 -3.48
N ALA A 10 3.78 11.61 -2.36
CA ALA A 10 4.34 11.27 -1.05
C ALA A 10 3.98 9.84 -0.64
N LEU A 11 2.78 9.37 -1.01
CA LEU A 11 2.36 7.99 -0.76
C LEU A 11 3.27 7.00 -1.49
N MET A 12 3.54 7.25 -2.76
CA MET A 12 4.42 6.39 -3.54
C MET A 12 5.85 6.37 -2.99
N ASP A 13 6.35 7.54 -2.57
CA ASP A 13 7.67 7.64 -1.94
C ASP A 13 7.71 6.89 -0.61
N PHE A 14 6.66 7.01 0.19
CA PHE A 14 6.58 6.30 1.47
C PHE A 14 6.65 4.79 1.26
N ILE A 15 5.88 4.27 0.33
CA ILE A 15 5.88 2.84 0.03
C ILE A 15 7.27 2.40 -0.40
N ARG A 16 7.88 3.10 -1.36
CA ARG A 16 9.18 2.75 -1.89
C ARG A 16 10.27 2.75 -0.83
N LYS A 17 10.26 3.75 0.05
CA LYS A 17 11.26 3.88 1.12
C LYS A 17 11.13 2.82 2.18
N ASN A 18 9.93 2.35 2.44
CA ASN A 18 9.67 1.42 3.54
C ASN A 18 9.61 -0.04 3.12
N LEU A 19 9.56 -0.33 1.82
CA LEU A 19 9.60 -1.70 1.34
C LEU A 19 10.98 -2.31 1.58
N ASN A 20 10.99 -3.47 2.23
CA ASN A 20 12.22 -4.21 2.51
C ASN A 20 11.97 -5.68 2.16
N TYR A 21 12.53 -6.11 1.04
CA TYR A 21 12.32 -7.46 0.54
C TYR A 21 13.50 -7.90 -0.32
N ASP A 22 13.68 -9.21 -0.42
CA ASP A 22 14.66 -9.78 -1.32
C ASP A 22 14.04 -9.79 -2.73
N LYS A 23 14.66 -9.08 -3.66
CA LYS A 23 14.16 -8.96 -5.03
C LYS A 23 14.12 -10.30 -5.76
N SER A 24 14.91 -11.29 -5.32
CA SER A 24 14.86 -12.62 -5.90
C SER A 24 13.54 -13.34 -5.62
N LEU A 25 12.77 -12.88 -4.62
CA LEU A 25 11.46 -13.45 -4.30
C LEU A 25 10.37 -13.03 -5.29
N VAL A 26 10.66 -12.05 -6.15
CA VAL A 26 9.70 -11.57 -7.14
C VAL A 26 9.68 -12.54 -8.33
N PRO A 27 8.56 -13.22 -8.61
CA PRO A 27 8.52 -14.22 -9.68
C PRO A 27 8.73 -13.59 -11.06
N GLU A 28 9.54 -14.24 -11.90
CA GLU A 28 9.76 -13.77 -13.27
C GLU A 28 8.53 -13.95 -14.15
N THR A 29 7.64 -14.86 -13.78
CA THR A 29 6.42 -15.17 -14.53
C THR A 29 5.33 -14.12 -14.38
N VAL A 30 5.45 -13.24 -13.39
CA VAL A 30 4.45 -12.18 -13.15
C VAL A 30 4.86 -10.94 -13.92
N VAL A 31 3.98 -10.46 -14.80
CA VAL A 31 4.27 -9.29 -15.65
C VAL A 31 4.41 -8.03 -14.80
N ILE A 32 3.45 -7.79 -13.93
CA ILE A 32 3.48 -6.64 -13.02
C ILE A 32 3.40 -7.18 -11.59
N PRO A 33 4.54 -7.24 -10.86
CA PRO A 33 4.56 -7.80 -9.51
C PRO A 33 4.03 -6.78 -8.51
N ARG A 34 2.74 -6.81 -8.27
CA ARG A 34 2.12 -5.90 -7.31
C ARG A 34 1.11 -6.64 -6.44
N VAL A 35 1.02 -6.18 -5.21
CA VAL A 35 0.05 -6.66 -4.23
C VAL A 35 -0.98 -5.55 -4.04
N ILE A 36 -2.25 -5.88 -4.21
CA ILE A 36 -3.33 -4.92 -3.98
C ILE A 36 -3.77 -5.08 -2.52
N VAL A 37 -3.59 -4.02 -1.74
CA VAL A 37 -3.98 -4.01 -0.33
C VAL A 37 -5.18 -3.09 -0.17
N GLN A 38 -6.25 -3.63 0.39
CA GLN A 38 -7.43 -2.87 0.75
C GLN A 38 -7.40 -2.56 2.24
N PHE A 39 -7.81 -1.37 2.60
CA PHE A 39 -7.93 -0.97 4.00
C PHE A 39 -9.04 0.06 4.13
N VAL A 40 -9.40 0.34 5.37
CA VAL A 40 -10.38 1.37 5.68
C VAL A 40 -9.65 2.53 6.34
N ILE A 41 -9.97 3.74 5.92
CA ILE A 41 -9.52 4.97 6.57
C ILE A 41 -10.69 5.44 7.43
N ASP A 42 -10.49 5.45 8.74
CA ASP A 42 -11.55 5.82 9.65
C ASP A 42 -11.73 7.34 9.74
N GLU A 43 -12.66 7.77 10.58
CA GLU A 43 -13.02 9.18 10.70
C GLU A 43 -11.87 10.05 11.21
N GLU A 44 -10.88 9.44 11.84
CA GLU A 44 -9.69 10.13 12.36
C GLU A 44 -8.48 10.02 11.44
N GLY A 45 -8.63 9.32 10.32
CA GLY A 45 -7.54 9.10 9.38
C GLY A 45 -6.70 7.86 9.65
N ASN A 46 -7.09 7.03 10.61
CA ASN A 46 -6.37 5.80 10.92
C ASN A 46 -6.62 4.72 9.89
N ILE A 47 -5.58 3.93 9.64
CA ILE A 47 -5.68 2.75 8.78
C ILE A 47 -6.18 1.58 9.62
N ILE A 48 -7.30 1.00 9.22
CA ILE A 48 -7.86 -0.18 9.89
C ILE A 48 -8.22 -1.25 8.88
N HIS A 49 -8.25 -2.50 9.34
CA HIS A 49 -8.64 -3.68 8.57
C HIS A 49 -7.90 -3.85 7.24
N PRO A 50 -6.54 -3.80 7.24
CA PRO A 50 -5.81 -4.04 6.00
C PRO A 50 -5.89 -5.51 5.59
N VAL A 51 -6.21 -5.75 4.32
CA VAL A 51 -6.27 -7.10 3.76
C VAL A 51 -5.69 -7.11 2.35
N VAL A 52 -5.09 -8.22 1.96
CA VAL A 52 -4.61 -8.41 0.60
C VAL A 52 -5.77 -8.86 -0.27
N LEU A 53 -6.14 -8.06 -1.27
CA LEU A 53 -7.14 -8.43 -2.25
C LEU A 53 -6.55 -9.29 -3.36
N ARG A 54 -5.34 -8.98 -3.76
CA ARG A 54 -4.64 -9.70 -4.82
C ARG A 54 -3.18 -9.77 -4.45
N GLY A 55 -2.67 -10.98 -4.30
CA GLY A 55 -1.31 -11.22 -3.87
C GLY A 55 -0.40 -11.74 -4.97
N VAL A 56 0.88 -11.84 -4.64
CA VAL A 56 1.90 -12.44 -5.51
C VAL A 56 2.39 -13.74 -4.87
N ASN A 57 2.90 -13.64 -3.65
CA ASN A 57 3.28 -14.79 -2.82
C ASN A 57 3.28 -14.35 -1.36
N PRO A 58 3.32 -15.30 -0.41
CA PRO A 58 3.20 -14.95 1.01
C PRO A 58 4.22 -13.93 1.50
N ALA A 59 5.47 -14.04 1.07
CA ALA A 59 6.52 -13.14 1.54
C ALA A 59 6.25 -11.69 1.10
N LEU A 60 5.92 -11.49 -0.17
CA LEU A 60 5.63 -10.15 -0.70
C LEU A 60 4.31 -9.61 -0.16
N ASP A 61 3.30 -10.47 0.00
CA ASP A 61 2.01 -10.09 0.55
C ASP A 61 2.14 -9.57 1.98
N GLU A 62 2.92 -10.27 2.81
CA GLU A 62 3.17 -9.85 4.19
C GLU A 62 3.92 -8.53 4.23
N GLU A 63 4.89 -8.34 3.35
CA GLU A 63 5.65 -7.10 3.29
C GLU A 63 4.77 -5.93 2.90
N ALA A 64 3.87 -6.12 1.94
CA ALA A 64 2.92 -5.08 1.55
C ALA A 64 2.00 -4.68 2.72
N LEU A 65 1.49 -5.67 3.47
CA LEU A 65 0.68 -5.41 4.65
C LEU A 65 1.47 -4.65 5.71
N ARG A 66 2.73 -5.03 5.94
CA ARG A 66 3.58 -4.37 6.92
C ARG A 66 3.74 -2.89 6.61
N VAL A 67 4.01 -2.56 5.36
CA VAL A 67 4.19 -1.17 4.93
C VAL A 67 2.90 -0.37 5.07
N VAL A 68 1.77 -0.96 4.70
CA VAL A 68 0.46 -0.29 4.86
C VAL A 68 0.20 0.04 6.31
N LYS A 69 0.52 -0.88 7.22
CA LYS A 69 0.32 -0.66 8.67
C LYS A 69 1.24 0.41 9.25
N LEU A 70 2.32 0.74 8.58
CA LEU A 70 3.25 1.80 9.01
C LEU A 70 2.82 3.19 8.57
N MET A 71 1.82 3.31 7.73
CA MET A 71 1.41 4.61 7.19
C MET A 71 0.97 5.55 8.30
N PRO A 72 1.30 6.86 8.18
CA PRO A 72 0.80 7.87 9.10
C PRO A 72 -0.70 8.08 8.87
N LYS A 73 -1.32 8.83 9.76
CA LYS A 73 -2.73 9.18 9.59
C LYS A 73 -2.95 9.92 8.29
N TRP A 74 -3.98 9.49 7.56
CA TRP A 74 -4.44 10.19 6.38
C TRP A 74 -5.32 11.36 6.78
N LYS A 75 -5.48 12.32 5.87
CA LYS A 75 -6.47 13.36 6.03
C LYS A 75 -7.83 12.75 5.70
N PRO A 76 -8.77 12.68 6.67
CA PRO A 76 -10.02 12.00 6.41
C PRO A 76 -10.89 12.79 5.44
N ARG A 77 -11.74 12.06 4.72
CA ARG A 77 -12.74 12.66 3.86
C ARG A 77 -13.84 13.26 4.74
N ARG A 78 -14.31 14.42 4.36
CA ARG A 78 -15.45 15.07 5.02
C ARG A 78 -16.60 15.16 4.06
N GLN A 79 -17.78 14.80 4.54
CA GLN A 79 -19.04 14.94 3.81
C GLN A 79 -20.00 15.71 4.69
N SER A 80 -20.57 16.81 4.17
CA SER A 80 -21.45 17.69 4.93
C SER A 80 -20.82 18.14 6.25
N GLY A 81 -19.50 18.41 6.22
CA GLY A 81 -18.74 18.83 7.39
C GLY A 81 -18.37 17.73 8.37
N LYS A 82 -18.73 16.47 8.10
CA LYS A 82 -18.42 15.34 8.97
C LYS A 82 -17.46 14.39 8.31
N PRO A 83 -16.44 13.89 9.05
CA PRO A 83 -15.56 12.86 8.51
C PRO A 83 -16.29 11.53 8.34
N GLU A 84 -15.90 10.75 7.36
CA GLU A 84 -16.48 9.45 7.04
C GLU A 84 -15.42 8.36 6.97
N LYS A 85 -15.83 7.12 7.25
CA LYS A 85 -15.01 5.96 6.93
C LYS A 85 -15.02 5.74 5.42
N VAL A 86 -13.84 5.47 4.86
CA VAL A 86 -13.71 5.24 3.42
C VAL A 86 -12.89 3.97 3.21
N ARG A 87 -13.40 3.07 2.37
CA ARG A 87 -12.65 1.91 1.91
C ARG A 87 -11.76 2.33 0.75
N TYR A 88 -10.50 1.94 0.82
CA TYR A 88 -9.52 2.33 -0.16
C TYR A 88 -8.63 1.14 -0.50
N ALA A 89 -8.11 1.10 -1.71
CA ALA A 89 -7.19 0.05 -2.13
C ALA A 89 -6.03 0.67 -2.89
N ILE A 90 -4.82 0.19 -2.62
CA ILE A 90 -3.63 0.67 -3.30
C ILE A 90 -2.81 -0.50 -3.84
N PRO A 91 -2.13 -0.30 -4.98
CA PRO A 91 -1.16 -1.27 -5.45
C PRO A 91 0.19 -1.02 -4.80
N VAL A 92 0.79 -2.06 -4.26
CA VAL A 92 2.17 -2.03 -3.78
C VAL A 92 3.00 -2.78 -4.82
N THR A 93 3.81 -2.04 -5.58
CA THR A 93 4.58 -2.61 -6.68
C THR A 93 5.97 -2.99 -6.21
N PHE A 94 6.39 -4.20 -6.58
CA PHE A 94 7.71 -4.72 -6.24
C PHE A 94 8.60 -4.72 -7.48
N GLU A 95 9.90 -4.52 -7.27
CA GLU A 95 10.89 -4.55 -8.34
C GLU A 95 11.58 -5.89 -8.37
N ARG A 96 11.77 -6.43 -9.57
CA ARG A 96 12.57 -7.64 -9.75
C ARG A 96 14.05 -7.32 -9.60
N ALA A 97 14.81 -8.36 -9.27
CA ALA A 97 16.27 -8.26 -9.34
C ALA A 97 16.68 -7.91 -10.77
N ALA A 98 17.67 -7.02 -10.90
CA ALA A 98 18.18 -6.67 -12.21
C ALA A 98 18.80 -7.88 -12.89
N LYS A 99 18.49 -8.07 -14.17
CA LYS A 99 19.14 -9.12 -14.94
C LYS A 99 20.57 -8.68 -15.28
N VAL A 100 21.51 -9.57 -15.04
CA VAL A 100 22.89 -9.32 -15.43
C VAL A 100 23.01 -9.68 -16.90
N PRO A 101 23.51 -8.76 -17.74
CA PRO A 101 23.68 -9.05 -19.16
C PRO A 101 24.66 -10.20 -19.42
#